data_a4f93a92713cab436f908bb09ce5703d
#
_entry.id   a4f93a92713cab436f908bb09ce5703d
#
_cell.length_a   1.000
_cell.length_b   1.000
_cell.length_c   1.000
_cell.angle_alpha   90.00
_cell.angle_beta   90.00
_cell.angle_gamma   90.00
#
_symmetry.space_group_name_H-M   'P 1'
#
loop_
_entity.id
_entity.type
_entity.pdbx_description
1 polymer ?
#
loop_
_entity_poly.entity_id
_entity_poly.type
_entity_poly.pdbx_seq_one_letter_code
_entity_poly.pdbx_strand_id
1 'polypeptide(L)'
;SINEPETNTVIKENKKTVVRKVISEETSAKVRAALESVVSNGTGRTAYIDGYRVGGKTGTAQKVENGRYLVNNYILSFIGFLPADDPQIVVYVAIDNPKGVNQFGGVIAGPPAKAILEDAIKALNIEKPSGGMEKEYQYTDKKYVTVPDVTGKSKKDAEKELADFNIEYEGSG
;
A
#
# COMPACT_ATOMS: atom_id res chain seq x y z
N SER A 1 13.32 -16.85 20.26
CA SER A 1 13.90 -17.37 21.52
C SER A 1 13.49 -16.50 22.69
N ILE A 2 13.42 -17.11 23.87
CA ILE A 2 13.32 -16.41 25.16
C ILE A 2 14.70 -16.53 25.77
N ASN A 3 15.32 -15.40 26.06
CA ASN A 3 16.68 -15.37 26.60
C ASN A 3 16.65 -14.80 28.01
N GLU A 4 17.56 -15.27 28.86
CA GLU A 4 17.79 -14.70 30.19
C GLU A 4 18.47 -13.32 30.02
N PRO A 5 17.93 -12.26 30.63
CA PRO A 5 18.43 -10.90 30.38
C PRO A 5 19.89 -10.67 30.78
N GLU A 6 20.35 -11.34 31.86
CA GLU A 6 21.69 -11.10 32.42
C GLU A 6 22.79 -11.87 31.67
N THR A 7 22.49 -13.11 31.25
CA THR A 7 23.48 -14.01 30.65
C THR A 7 23.32 -14.18 29.14
N ASN A 8 22.22 -13.67 28.57
CA ASN A 8 21.80 -13.91 27.18
C ASN A 8 21.64 -15.42 26.83
N THR A 9 21.53 -16.26 27.85
CA THR A 9 21.35 -17.69 27.66
C THR A 9 19.94 -17.97 27.13
N VAL A 10 19.84 -18.80 26.09
CA VAL A 10 18.54 -19.17 25.51
C VAL A 10 17.81 -20.11 26.47
N ILE A 11 16.76 -19.61 27.12
CA ILE A 11 15.88 -20.39 28.00
C ILE A 11 14.92 -21.26 27.20
N LYS A 12 14.38 -20.71 26.09
CA LYS A 12 13.44 -21.41 25.23
C LYS A 12 13.58 -20.96 23.78
N GLU A 13 13.72 -21.91 22.90
CA GLU A 13 13.69 -21.68 21.45
C GLU A 13 12.41 -22.27 20.87
N ASN A 14 11.61 -21.46 20.23
CA ASN A 14 10.44 -21.92 19.47
C ASN A 14 10.91 -22.27 18.05
N LYS A 15 10.97 -23.55 17.74
CA LYS A 15 11.30 -24.02 16.39
C LYS A 15 10.07 -23.96 15.48
N LYS A 16 10.30 -23.65 14.21
CA LYS A 16 9.24 -23.69 13.20
C LYS A 16 8.71 -25.13 13.08
N THR A 17 7.40 -25.29 13.32
CA THR A 17 6.71 -26.56 13.12
C THR A 17 5.85 -26.47 11.88
N VAL A 18 6.14 -27.31 10.88
CA VAL A 18 5.31 -27.41 9.68
C VAL A 18 4.21 -28.43 9.93
N VAL A 19 2.96 -27.96 10.00
CA VAL A 19 1.80 -28.83 10.21
C VAL A 19 1.43 -29.57 8.92
N ARG A 20 1.34 -28.84 7.81
CA ARG A 20 1.09 -29.41 6.48
C ARG A 20 1.33 -28.37 5.38
N LYS A 21 1.60 -28.84 4.16
CA LYS A 21 1.57 -28.02 2.94
C LYS A 21 0.12 -27.89 2.47
N VAL A 22 -0.41 -26.66 2.40
CA VAL A 22 -1.84 -26.38 2.10
C VAL A 22 -2.05 -26.09 0.62
N ILE A 23 -1.09 -25.40 -0.01
CA ILE A 23 -1.11 -25.00 -1.43
C ILE A 23 0.25 -25.31 -2.06
N SER A 24 0.28 -25.41 -3.40
CA SER A 24 1.53 -25.52 -4.14
C SER A 24 2.30 -24.19 -4.16
N GLU A 25 3.60 -24.25 -4.44
CA GLU A 25 4.42 -23.05 -4.62
C GLU A 25 3.97 -22.22 -5.82
N GLU A 26 3.54 -22.88 -6.90
CA GLU A 26 2.97 -22.24 -8.08
C GLU A 26 1.69 -21.46 -7.73
N THR A 27 0.78 -22.06 -6.95
CA THR A 27 -0.44 -21.39 -6.50
C THR A 27 -0.09 -20.19 -5.61
N SER A 28 0.86 -20.36 -4.69
CA SER A 28 1.34 -19.28 -3.84
C SER A 28 1.91 -18.12 -4.66
N ALA A 29 2.72 -18.38 -5.68
CA ALA A 29 3.28 -17.37 -6.57
C ALA A 29 2.19 -16.61 -7.34
N LYS A 30 1.19 -17.32 -7.89
CA LYS A 30 0.04 -16.69 -8.57
C LYS A 30 -0.76 -15.77 -7.63
N VAL A 31 -0.99 -16.20 -6.39
CA VAL A 31 -1.69 -15.38 -5.38
C VAL A 31 -0.86 -14.15 -5.03
N ARG A 32 0.45 -14.28 -4.83
CA ARG A 32 1.32 -13.12 -4.57
C ARG A 32 1.31 -12.11 -5.71
N ALA A 33 1.37 -12.57 -6.97
CA ALA A 33 1.26 -11.70 -8.14
C ALA A 33 -0.10 -10.96 -8.20
N ALA A 34 -1.19 -11.65 -7.87
CA ALA A 34 -2.51 -11.01 -7.79
C ALA A 34 -2.57 -9.96 -6.67
N LEU A 35 -1.97 -10.24 -5.50
CA LEU A 35 -1.90 -9.29 -4.39
C LEU A 35 -0.97 -8.10 -4.67
N GLU A 36 0.09 -8.30 -5.45
CA GLU A 36 0.91 -7.20 -5.97
C GLU A 36 0.08 -6.29 -6.89
N SER A 37 -0.76 -6.86 -7.76
CA SER A 37 -1.67 -6.07 -8.60
C SER A 37 -2.69 -5.26 -7.79
N VAL A 38 -3.11 -5.72 -6.62
CA VAL A 38 -3.97 -4.93 -5.70
C VAL A 38 -3.28 -3.65 -5.26
N VAL A 39 -1.97 -3.69 -5.04
CA VAL A 39 -1.18 -2.51 -4.63
C VAL A 39 -0.81 -1.66 -5.84
N SER A 40 -0.41 -2.26 -6.95
CA SER A 40 0.01 -1.51 -8.14
C SER A 40 -1.17 -0.91 -8.93
N ASN A 41 -2.31 -1.58 -8.99
CA ASN A 41 -3.44 -1.20 -9.85
C ASN A 41 -4.79 -1.08 -9.13
N GLY A 42 -4.85 -1.45 -7.86
CA GLY A 42 -6.11 -1.62 -7.14
C GLY A 42 -6.28 -0.73 -5.93
N THR A 43 -7.10 -1.21 -5.00
CA THR A 43 -7.48 -0.51 -3.76
C THR A 43 -6.34 -0.36 -2.74
N GLY A 44 -5.24 -1.08 -2.93
CA GLY A 44 -4.05 -1.03 -2.06
C GLY A 44 -2.98 -0.02 -2.49
N ARG A 45 -3.22 0.79 -3.52
CA ARG A 45 -2.24 1.71 -4.12
C ARG A 45 -1.62 2.73 -3.14
N THR A 46 -2.29 3.04 -2.06
CA THR A 46 -1.76 3.92 -1.00
C THR A 46 -0.57 3.30 -0.23
N ALA A 47 -0.37 1.98 -0.37
CA ALA A 47 0.77 1.26 0.16
C ALA A 47 1.88 1.01 -0.89
N TYR A 48 1.76 1.58 -2.09
CA TYR A 48 2.78 1.45 -3.13
C TYR A 48 4.09 2.13 -2.73
N ILE A 49 5.21 1.46 -2.97
CA ILE A 49 6.56 1.97 -2.72
C ILE A 49 7.35 1.87 -4.03
N ASP A 50 7.83 3.02 -4.49
CA ASP A 50 8.57 3.09 -5.76
C ASP A 50 9.86 2.26 -5.73
N GLY A 51 10.03 1.44 -6.76
CA GLY A 51 11.16 0.54 -6.88
C GLY A 51 11.08 -0.74 -6.05
N TYR A 52 9.97 -0.99 -5.34
CA TYR A 52 9.74 -2.23 -4.59
C TYR A 52 8.44 -2.92 -5.00
N ARG A 53 8.47 -4.25 -5.01
CA ARG A 53 7.31 -5.08 -5.29
C ARG A 53 6.54 -5.31 -4.00
N VAL A 54 5.50 -4.52 -3.78
CA VAL A 54 4.64 -4.63 -2.60
C VAL A 54 3.37 -5.39 -2.97
N GLY A 55 3.09 -6.48 -2.29
CA GLY A 55 1.81 -7.16 -2.35
C GLY A 55 0.96 -6.86 -1.13
N GLY A 56 -0.36 -6.85 -1.26
CA GLY A 56 -1.21 -6.61 -0.10
C GLY A 56 -2.71 -6.67 -0.38
N LYS A 57 -3.49 -6.55 0.69
CA LYS A 57 -4.95 -6.55 0.63
C LYS A 57 -5.53 -5.60 1.66
N THR A 58 -6.50 -4.81 1.24
CA THR A 58 -7.31 -3.95 2.09
C THR A 58 -8.43 -4.73 2.76
N GLY A 59 -8.81 -4.34 3.97
CA GLY A 59 -9.97 -4.84 4.68
C GLY A 59 -10.85 -3.68 5.18
N THR A 60 -12.16 -3.84 5.06
CA THR A 60 -13.17 -2.94 5.61
C THR A 60 -14.25 -3.82 6.23
N ALA A 61 -14.05 -4.17 7.49
CA ALA A 61 -14.92 -5.11 8.20
C ALA A 61 -15.90 -4.34 9.08
N GLN A 62 -17.19 -4.49 8.83
CA GLN A 62 -18.22 -3.91 9.65
C GLN A 62 -18.26 -4.58 11.02
N LYS A 63 -18.29 -3.80 12.10
CA LYS A 63 -18.37 -4.32 13.47
C LYS A 63 -19.74 -4.94 13.74
N VAL A 64 -19.73 -5.96 14.58
CA VAL A 64 -20.95 -6.67 15.00
C VAL A 64 -21.12 -6.51 16.50
N GLU A 65 -22.32 -6.16 16.92
CA GLU A 65 -22.72 -6.12 18.33
C GLU A 65 -24.10 -6.77 18.49
N ASN A 66 -24.24 -7.65 19.45
CA ASN A 66 -25.48 -8.40 19.71
C ASN A 66 -26.04 -9.11 18.45
N GLY A 67 -25.16 -9.65 17.60
CA GLY A 67 -25.51 -10.36 16.38
C GLY A 67 -25.95 -9.46 15.21
N ARG A 68 -25.80 -8.14 15.31
CA ARG A 68 -26.16 -7.18 14.26
C ARG A 68 -24.96 -6.36 13.81
N TYR A 69 -24.89 -6.06 12.51
CA TYR A 69 -23.90 -5.15 11.97
C TYR A 69 -24.18 -3.71 12.39
N LEU A 70 -23.16 -3.06 12.93
CA LEU A 70 -23.24 -1.65 13.31
C LEU A 70 -23.05 -0.74 12.10
N VAL A 71 -23.96 0.20 11.89
CA VAL A 71 -23.86 1.17 10.81
C VAL A 71 -22.72 2.16 11.10
N ASN A 72 -21.88 2.43 10.10
CA ASN A 72 -20.75 3.36 10.20
C ASN A 72 -19.72 3.03 11.30
N ASN A 73 -19.58 1.75 11.61
CA ASN A 73 -18.58 1.25 12.56
C ASN A 73 -17.79 0.12 11.91
N TYR A 74 -16.54 0.37 11.56
CA TYR A 74 -15.69 -0.56 10.82
C TYR A 74 -14.34 -0.75 11.49
N ILE A 75 -13.79 -1.93 11.32
CA ILE A 75 -12.35 -2.16 11.48
C ILE A 75 -11.74 -2.04 10.09
N LEU A 76 -10.89 -1.05 9.92
CA LEU A 76 -10.20 -0.77 8.66
C LEU A 76 -8.80 -1.36 8.73
N SER A 77 -8.45 -2.18 7.75
CA SER A 77 -7.17 -2.87 7.81
C SER A 77 -6.46 -2.93 6.45
N PHE A 78 -5.16 -3.12 6.52
CA PHE A 78 -4.32 -3.45 5.40
C PHE A 78 -3.29 -4.49 5.85
N ILE A 79 -3.17 -5.57 5.09
CA ILE A 79 -2.06 -6.50 5.20
C ILE A 79 -1.18 -6.32 3.99
N GLY A 80 0.11 -6.11 4.20
CA GLY A 80 1.09 -5.94 3.14
C GLY A 80 2.33 -6.80 3.37
N PHE A 81 3.01 -7.14 2.30
CA PHE A 81 4.26 -7.86 2.34
C PHE A 81 5.18 -7.41 1.21
N LEU A 82 6.48 -7.53 1.42
CA LEU A 82 7.50 -7.26 0.41
C LEU A 82 8.77 -8.10 0.64
N PRO A 83 9.57 -8.31 -0.43
CA PRO A 83 9.20 -8.22 -1.85
C PRO A 83 8.08 -9.22 -2.22
N ALA A 84 7.25 -8.93 -3.22
CA ALA A 84 6.10 -9.80 -3.55
C ALA A 84 6.52 -11.15 -4.16
N ASP A 85 7.67 -11.20 -4.82
CA ASP A 85 8.28 -12.40 -5.40
C ASP A 85 9.00 -13.27 -4.35
N ASP A 86 9.68 -12.64 -3.37
CA ASP A 86 10.36 -13.33 -2.26
C ASP A 86 10.07 -12.62 -0.93
N PRO A 87 8.91 -12.85 -0.30
CA PRO A 87 8.48 -12.12 0.88
C PRO A 87 9.41 -12.32 2.08
N GLN A 88 9.99 -11.22 2.54
CA GLN A 88 10.86 -11.16 3.72
C GLN A 88 10.15 -10.56 4.93
N ILE A 89 9.17 -9.70 4.70
CA ILE A 89 8.40 -9.03 5.76
C ILE A 89 6.91 -9.01 5.44
N VAL A 90 6.11 -9.14 6.47
CA VAL A 90 4.65 -8.96 6.45
C VAL A 90 4.28 -7.93 7.50
N VAL A 91 3.44 -6.97 7.13
CA VAL A 91 2.90 -5.93 8.01
C VAL A 91 1.39 -6.02 8.00
N TYR A 92 0.79 -5.95 9.17
CA TYR A 92 -0.65 -5.84 9.32
C TYR A 92 -1.00 -4.60 10.15
N VAL A 93 -1.78 -3.70 9.56
CA VAL A 93 -2.31 -2.51 10.22
C VAL A 93 -3.81 -2.65 10.34
N ALA A 94 -4.33 -2.49 11.54
CA ALA A 94 -5.77 -2.48 11.80
C ALA A 94 -6.12 -1.26 12.66
N ILE A 95 -7.14 -0.51 12.24
CA ILE A 95 -7.61 0.70 12.90
C ILE A 95 -9.08 0.50 13.24
N ASP A 96 -9.39 0.50 14.54
CA ASP A 96 -10.74 0.26 15.03
C ASP A 96 -11.55 1.56 15.01
N ASN A 97 -12.57 1.58 14.19
CA ASN A 97 -13.65 2.55 14.19
C ASN A 97 -13.19 4.02 14.18
N PRO A 98 -12.30 4.45 13.26
CA PRO A 98 -11.87 5.83 13.18
C PRO A 98 -13.08 6.74 12.88
N LYS A 99 -13.12 7.91 13.50
CA LYS A 99 -14.22 8.88 13.35
C LYS A 99 -13.79 10.10 12.54
N GLY A 100 -14.73 10.71 11.83
CA GLY A 100 -14.45 11.91 11.06
C GLY A 100 -13.62 11.70 9.79
N VAL A 101 -13.47 10.45 9.35
CA VAL A 101 -12.68 10.09 8.17
C VAL A 101 -13.45 9.16 7.24
N ASN A 102 -12.99 9.06 6.01
CA ASN A 102 -13.53 8.11 5.03
C ASN A 102 -13.20 6.68 5.45
N GLN A 103 -14.20 5.84 5.70
CA GLN A 103 -14.00 4.53 6.29
C GLN A 103 -13.71 3.45 5.22
N PHE A 104 -12.55 3.58 4.54
CA PHE A 104 -12.02 2.58 3.62
C PHE A 104 -10.62 2.14 4.04
N GLY A 105 -10.42 0.82 4.15
CA GLY A 105 -9.16 0.24 4.61
C GLY A 105 -7.94 0.69 3.79
N GLY A 106 -8.06 0.79 2.47
CA GLY A 106 -7.00 1.28 1.61
C GLY A 106 -6.60 2.72 1.88
N VAL A 107 -7.57 3.59 2.19
CA VAL A 107 -7.33 5.03 2.43
C VAL A 107 -6.72 5.26 3.82
N ILE A 108 -7.18 4.52 4.82
CA ILE A 108 -6.82 4.79 6.23
C ILE A 108 -5.66 3.90 6.71
N ALA A 109 -5.67 2.61 6.36
CA ALA A 109 -4.66 1.67 6.82
C ALA A 109 -3.48 1.49 5.85
N GLY A 110 -3.65 1.83 4.58
CA GLY A 110 -2.59 1.75 3.57
C GLY A 110 -1.40 2.68 3.84
N PRO A 111 -1.60 4.00 4.06
CA PRO A 111 -0.48 4.92 4.30
C PRO A 111 0.39 4.56 5.51
N PRO A 112 -0.15 4.25 6.70
CA PRO A 112 0.70 3.81 7.81
C PRO A 112 1.39 2.47 7.54
N ALA A 113 0.75 1.54 6.81
CA ALA A 113 1.42 0.30 6.41
C ALA A 113 2.59 0.58 5.46
N LYS A 114 2.44 1.52 4.52
CA LYS A 114 3.53 1.98 3.65
C LYS A 114 4.70 2.51 4.47
N ALA A 115 4.45 3.43 5.40
CA ALA A 115 5.50 4.02 6.24
C ALA A 115 6.28 2.96 7.03
N ILE A 116 5.57 1.98 7.62
CA ILE A 116 6.20 0.86 8.33
C ILE A 116 7.07 0.02 7.39
N LEU A 117 6.57 -0.27 6.18
CA LEU A 117 7.33 -1.03 5.18
C LEU A 117 8.58 -0.27 4.71
N GLU A 118 8.49 1.04 4.49
CA GLU A 118 9.63 1.89 4.11
C GLU A 118 10.71 1.92 5.20
N ASP A 119 10.32 1.98 6.47
CA ASP A 119 11.26 1.91 7.59
C ASP A 119 11.87 0.52 7.74
N ALA A 120 11.08 -0.54 7.51
CA ALA A 120 11.55 -1.91 7.54
C ALA A 120 12.54 -2.20 6.41
N ILE A 121 12.34 -1.67 5.21
CA ILE A 121 13.28 -1.76 4.08
C ILE A 121 14.67 -1.25 4.52
N LYS A 122 14.71 -0.10 5.18
CA LYS A 122 15.97 0.49 5.66
C LYS A 122 16.59 -0.34 6.79
N ALA A 123 15.78 -0.72 7.78
CA ALA A 123 16.24 -1.44 8.97
C ALA A 123 16.76 -2.85 8.64
N LEU A 124 16.17 -3.51 7.66
CA LEU A 124 16.52 -4.87 7.23
C LEU A 124 17.45 -4.90 6.01
N ASN A 125 17.85 -3.73 5.47
CA ASN A 125 18.63 -3.58 4.26
C ASN A 125 18.06 -4.40 3.08
N ILE A 126 16.74 -4.32 2.87
CA ILE A 126 16.10 -5.00 1.76
C ILE A 126 16.48 -4.28 0.46
N GLU A 127 17.21 -4.98 -0.40
CA GLU A 127 17.68 -4.42 -1.67
C GLU A 127 16.54 -4.23 -2.65
N LYS A 128 16.69 -3.21 -3.50
CA LYS A 128 15.80 -3.07 -4.67
C LYS A 128 16.04 -4.24 -5.62
N PRO A 129 14.98 -4.77 -6.26
CA PRO A 129 15.14 -5.80 -7.28
C PRO A 129 16.15 -5.37 -8.36
N SER A 130 17.10 -6.23 -8.70
CA SER A 130 18.17 -5.96 -9.66
C SER A 130 17.74 -6.04 -11.13
N GLY A 131 16.49 -6.36 -11.42
CA GLY A 131 15.87 -6.35 -12.75
C GLY A 131 14.76 -5.33 -12.80
N GLY A 132 14.58 -4.66 -13.95
CA GLY A 132 13.40 -3.83 -14.14
C GLY A 132 12.14 -4.62 -13.79
N MET A 133 11.22 -4.03 -13.05
CA MET A 133 9.91 -4.63 -12.85
C MET A 133 9.30 -4.87 -14.24
N GLU A 134 8.70 -6.03 -14.48
CA GLU A 134 8.04 -6.37 -15.77
C GLU A 134 6.99 -5.34 -16.19
N LYS A 135 6.59 -4.48 -15.26
CA LYS A 135 5.81 -3.26 -15.46
C LYS A 135 6.41 -2.13 -14.64
N GLU A 136 6.78 -1.06 -15.32
CA GLU A 136 6.87 0.24 -14.65
C GLU A 136 5.47 0.61 -14.19
N TYR A 137 5.21 0.42 -12.90
CA TYR A 137 3.95 0.85 -12.31
C TYR A 137 3.98 2.37 -12.19
N GLN A 138 3.38 3.04 -13.17
CA GLN A 138 3.19 4.50 -13.16
C GLN A 138 2.09 4.91 -12.16
N TYR A 139 2.20 4.44 -10.92
CA TYR A 139 1.39 4.95 -9.83
C TYR A 139 2.25 5.80 -8.90
N THR A 140 2.63 6.95 -9.43
CA THR A 140 2.86 8.08 -8.54
C THR A 140 1.48 8.69 -8.24
N ASP A 141 1.21 9.08 -7.00
CA ASP A 141 0.03 9.90 -6.64
C ASP A 141 0.06 11.28 -7.36
N LYS A 142 1.08 11.53 -8.14
CA LYS A 142 1.25 12.67 -9.02
C LYS A 142 1.10 12.20 -10.45
N LYS A 143 -0.10 12.39 -11.00
CA LYS A 143 -0.31 12.37 -12.43
C LYS A 143 0.50 13.54 -13.00
N TYR A 144 1.68 13.27 -13.53
CA TYR A 144 2.40 14.28 -14.29
C TYR A 144 1.62 14.53 -15.58
N VAL A 145 0.92 15.63 -15.62
CA VAL A 145 0.24 16.11 -16.81
C VAL A 145 1.11 17.23 -17.37
N THR A 146 1.52 17.11 -18.62
CA THR A 146 2.19 18.20 -19.31
C THR A 146 1.15 19.30 -19.55
N VAL A 147 1.33 20.43 -18.89
CA VAL A 147 0.48 21.61 -19.13
C VAL A 147 0.87 22.19 -20.50
N PRO A 148 -0.10 22.35 -21.43
CA PRO A 148 0.19 22.97 -22.72
C PRO A 148 0.74 24.39 -22.53
N ASP A 149 1.71 24.78 -23.36
CA ASP A 149 2.18 26.16 -23.40
C ASP A 149 1.12 27.03 -24.12
N VAL A 150 0.53 27.92 -23.38
CA VAL A 150 -0.49 28.84 -23.86
C VAL A 150 0.02 30.29 -23.98
N THR A 151 1.32 30.49 -23.87
CA THR A 151 1.98 31.79 -23.96
C THR A 151 1.64 32.47 -25.29
N GLY A 152 1.18 33.69 -25.25
CA GLY A 152 0.83 34.48 -26.46
C GLY A 152 -0.50 34.10 -27.12
N LYS A 153 -1.26 33.18 -26.59
CA LYS A 153 -2.59 32.83 -27.10
C LYS A 153 -3.67 33.77 -26.53
N SER A 154 -4.80 33.89 -27.24
CA SER A 154 -5.94 34.59 -26.72
C SER A 154 -6.50 33.83 -25.50
N LYS A 155 -7.16 34.54 -24.58
CA LYS A 155 -7.83 33.94 -23.42
C LYS A 155 -8.71 32.76 -23.81
N LYS A 156 -9.52 32.94 -24.86
CA LYS A 156 -10.44 31.92 -25.38
C LYS A 156 -9.73 30.67 -25.90
N ASP A 157 -8.60 30.85 -26.57
CA ASP A 157 -7.83 29.72 -27.10
C ASP A 157 -7.07 28.99 -25.98
N ALA A 158 -6.56 29.74 -25.01
CA ALA A 158 -5.93 29.17 -23.81
C ALA A 158 -6.94 28.34 -22.97
N GLU A 159 -8.13 28.85 -22.74
CA GLU A 159 -9.22 28.13 -22.05
C GLU A 159 -9.60 26.82 -22.75
N LYS A 160 -9.60 26.83 -24.08
CA LYS A 160 -9.92 25.64 -24.87
C LYS A 160 -8.83 24.56 -24.76
N GLU A 161 -7.56 24.95 -24.74
CA GLU A 161 -6.45 24.02 -24.60
C GLU A 161 -6.27 23.50 -23.16
N LEU A 162 -6.66 24.31 -22.20
CA LEU A 162 -6.61 23.99 -20.76
C LEU A 162 -7.94 23.46 -20.21
N ALA A 163 -8.87 23.03 -21.08
CA ALA A 163 -10.22 22.60 -20.69
C ALA A 163 -10.23 21.47 -19.62
N ASP A 164 -9.18 20.66 -19.55
CA ASP A 164 -9.02 19.59 -18.58
C ASP A 164 -8.37 20.04 -17.25
N PHE A 165 -8.08 21.34 -17.11
CA PHE A 165 -7.43 21.93 -15.95
C PHE A 165 -8.34 22.91 -15.22
N ASN A 166 -8.21 23.01 -13.90
CA ASN A 166 -8.78 24.11 -13.13
C ASN A 166 -7.92 25.36 -13.36
N ILE A 167 -8.50 26.41 -13.92
CA ILE A 167 -7.79 27.64 -14.30
C ILE A 167 -8.16 28.75 -13.30
N GLU A 168 -7.17 29.32 -12.66
CA GLU A 168 -7.29 30.58 -11.91
C GLU A 168 -6.57 31.68 -12.67
N TYR A 169 -7.17 32.87 -12.70
CA TYR A 169 -6.61 34.02 -13.39
C TYR A 169 -6.06 35.01 -12.37
N GLU A 170 -4.79 35.36 -12.51
CA GLU A 170 -4.15 36.45 -11.77
C GLU A 170 -3.75 37.57 -12.76
N GLY A 171 -4.11 38.81 -12.44
CA GLY A 171 -3.73 40.01 -13.20
C GLY A 171 -4.85 40.64 -14.01
N SER A 172 -4.66 41.91 -14.35
CA SER A 172 -5.50 42.66 -15.28
C SER A 172 -5.02 42.41 -16.71
N GLY A 173 -5.83 41.71 -17.50
CA GLY A 173 -5.63 41.62 -18.94
C GLY A 173 -6.00 42.94 -19.64
#